data_ea43f73f933f43411b629bf1081e418e
#
_entry.id   ea43f73f933f43411b629bf1081e418e
#
_cell.length_a   1.000
_cell.length_b   1.000
_cell.length_c   1.000
_cell.angle_alpha   90.00
_cell.angle_beta   90.00
_cell.angle_gamma   90.00
#
_symmetry.space_group_name_H-M   'P 1'
#
loop_
_entity.id
_entity.type
_entity.pdbx_description
1 polymer ?
#
loop_
_entity_poly.entity_id
_entity_poly.type
_entity_poly.pdbx_seq_one_letter_code
_entity_poly.pdbx_strand_id
1 'polypeptide(L)'
;LFAGIRAVYESRSMLEGSKDTARTFETVLRAFIWYTEEYEEDPYEDFILSGDSTIEMRFEVSLDSLLPKTDYRLSGKVDKLVSTLDGLWVLDRKSTKQSLGPWFYDYYDPGVQILAYVWVFRRILGLPIRGMIIDGIQAAVGFNRFERKKIAVSDERLDEFERFLVYYIPQAET
;
A
#
# COMPACT_ATOMS: atom_id res chain seq x y z
N LEU A 1 -4.25 17.95 16.95
CA LEU A 1 -3.76 16.73 16.31
C LEU A 1 -3.78 15.54 17.28
N PHE A 2 -3.09 15.62 18.44
CA PHE A 2 -2.99 14.52 19.42
C PHE A 2 -4.33 14.07 20.00
N ALA A 3 -5.24 15.00 20.30
CA ALA A 3 -6.60 14.66 20.78
C ALA A 3 -7.39 13.86 19.75
N GLY A 4 -7.26 14.19 18.45
CA GLY A 4 -7.91 13.46 17.37
C GLY A 4 -7.38 12.04 17.21
N ILE A 5 -6.04 11.88 17.25
CA ILE A 5 -5.40 10.55 17.18
C ILE A 5 -5.84 9.69 18.38
N ARG A 6 -5.87 10.27 19.58
CA ARG A 6 -6.34 9.59 20.79
C ARG A 6 -7.80 9.15 20.69
N ALA A 7 -8.69 10.03 20.22
CA ALA A 7 -10.10 9.72 20.05
C ALA A 7 -10.33 8.57 19.06
N VAL A 8 -9.61 8.55 17.94
CA VAL A 8 -9.67 7.44 16.95
C VAL A 8 -9.15 6.15 17.55
N TYR A 9 -8.08 6.20 18.34
CA TYR A 9 -7.50 5.03 18.99
C TYR A 9 -8.45 4.44 20.04
N GLU A 10 -9.02 5.28 20.90
CA GLU A 10 -9.97 4.88 21.94
C GLU A 10 -11.31 4.38 21.36
N SER A 11 -11.81 5.00 20.27
CA SER A 11 -13.06 4.60 19.62
C SER A 11 -13.02 3.23 18.96
N ARG A 12 -11.81 2.75 18.59
CA ARG A 12 -11.64 1.46 17.93
C ARG A 12 -11.48 0.29 18.89
N SER A 13 -11.64 0.50 20.20
CA SER A 13 -11.58 -0.57 21.24
C SER A 13 -10.29 -1.42 21.18
N MET A 14 -9.24 -0.91 20.57
CA MET A 14 -8.00 -1.69 20.36
C MET A 14 -7.21 -1.90 21.65
N LEU A 15 -7.66 -1.32 22.76
CA LEU A 15 -6.94 -1.26 24.03
C LEU A 15 -7.46 -2.18 25.11
N GLU A 16 -8.74 -2.45 25.12
CA GLU A 16 -9.32 -3.29 26.18
C GLU A 16 -9.05 -4.76 25.89
N GLY A 17 -8.05 -5.29 26.56
CA GLY A 17 -7.72 -6.73 26.57
C GLY A 17 -6.54 -7.18 25.72
N SER A 18 -5.90 -6.29 24.97
CA SER A 18 -4.69 -6.66 24.22
C SER A 18 -3.49 -6.75 25.18
N LYS A 19 -2.93 -7.96 25.34
CA LYS A 19 -1.63 -8.19 25.97
C LYS A 19 -0.46 -7.73 25.08
N ASP A 20 -0.74 -7.10 23.94
CA ASP A 20 0.25 -6.65 22.96
C ASP A 20 0.82 -5.29 23.36
N THR A 21 1.91 -5.31 24.13
CA THR A 21 2.63 -4.11 24.60
C THR A 21 3.23 -3.29 23.45
N ALA A 22 3.30 -3.81 22.24
CA ALA A 22 3.79 -3.09 21.07
C ALA A 22 2.71 -2.24 20.38
N ARG A 23 1.42 -2.43 20.73
CA ARG A 23 0.28 -1.71 20.15
C ARG A 23 -0.41 -0.79 21.16
N THR A 24 0.34 -0.17 22.04
CA THR A 24 -0.20 0.85 22.93
C THR A 24 -0.34 2.18 22.21
N PHE A 25 -1.19 3.05 22.75
CA PHE A 25 -1.34 4.42 22.23
C PHE A 25 0.00 5.16 22.18
N GLU A 26 0.81 5.04 23.22
CA GLU A 26 2.11 5.67 23.32
C GLU A 26 3.08 5.16 22.25
N THR A 27 3.08 3.87 21.97
CA THR A 27 3.91 3.28 20.90
C THR A 27 3.50 3.77 19.53
N VAL A 28 2.19 3.83 19.26
CA VAL A 28 1.66 4.33 17.98
C VAL A 28 1.93 5.82 17.83
N LEU A 29 1.69 6.60 18.88
CA LEU A 29 1.96 8.05 18.88
C LEU A 29 3.45 8.36 18.65
N ARG A 30 4.33 7.64 19.35
CA ARG A 30 5.77 7.78 19.16
C ARG A 30 6.17 7.42 17.71
N ALA A 31 5.64 6.31 17.18
CA ALA A 31 5.92 5.91 15.81
C ALA A 31 5.46 6.99 14.81
N PHE A 32 4.31 7.61 15.05
CA PHE A 32 3.81 8.71 14.22
C PHE A 32 4.73 9.95 14.30
N ILE A 33 5.11 10.39 15.50
CA ILE A 33 5.98 11.56 15.67
C ILE A 33 7.31 11.33 14.97
N TRP A 34 7.97 10.18 15.24
CA TRP A 34 9.27 9.88 14.67
C TRP A 34 9.20 9.64 13.15
N TYR A 35 8.08 9.12 12.63
CA TYR A 35 7.87 9.01 11.20
C TYR A 35 7.79 10.39 10.53
N THR A 36 7.11 11.36 11.16
CA THR A 36 7.03 12.72 10.62
C THR A 36 8.35 13.46 10.69
N GLU A 37 9.19 13.19 11.71
CA GLU A 37 10.56 13.74 11.83
C GLU A 37 11.49 13.10 10.78
N GLU A 38 11.45 11.77 10.60
CA GLU A 38 12.28 11.05 9.62
C GLU A 38 12.03 11.50 8.18
N TYR A 39 10.76 11.82 7.86
CA TYR A 39 10.35 12.24 6.53
C TYR A 39 9.89 13.71 6.48
N GLU A 40 10.47 14.58 7.30
CA GLU A 40 10.21 16.03 7.26
C GLU A 40 10.61 16.61 5.89
N GLU A 41 11.74 16.18 5.36
CA GLU A 41 12.19 16.44 3.99
C GLU A 41 12.04 15.17 3.14
N ASP A 42 10.78 14.73 2.90
CA ASP A 42 10.50 13.53 2.12
C ASP A 42 10.93 13.76 0.66
N PRO A 43 11.87 12.96 0.11
CA PRO A 43 12.28 13.09 -1.29
C PRO A 43 11.21 12.62 -2.28
N TYR A 44 10.08 12.10 -1.79
CA TYR A 44 8.96 11.63 -2.60
C TYR A 44 7.84 12.65 -2.56
N GLU A 45 7.51 13.20 -3.72
CA GLU A 45 6.43 14.17 -3.86
C GLU A 45 5.09 13.47 -4.07
N ASP A 46 4.03 13.94 -3.40
CA ASP A 46 2.68 13.44 -3.62
C ASP A 46 2.23 13.73 -5.05
N PHE A 47 1.79 12.69 -5.77
CA PHE A 47 1.32 12.84 -7.13
C PHE A 47 -0.12 13.36 -7.14
N ILE A 48 -0.38 14.33 -8.01
CA ILE A 48 -1.71 14.91 -8.24
C ILE A 48 -2.24 14.39 -9.57
N LEU A 49 -3.37 13.73 -9.55
CA LEU A 49 -4.03 13.19 -10.75
C LEU A 49 -5.20 14.10 -11.17
N SER A 50 -5.07 14.74 -12.32
CA SER A 50 -6.13 15.64 -12.85
C SER A 50 -6.57 16.75 -11.89
N GLY A 51 -5.70 17.19 -11.00
CA GLY A 51 -5.98 18.21 -9.98
C GLY A 51 -6.40 17.67 -8.62
N ASP A 52 -6.65 16.37 -8.50
CA ASP A 52 -7.06 15.72 -7.27
C ASP A 52 -5.89 15.01 -6.57
N SER A 53 -5.92 15.01 -5.24
CA SER A 53 -4.98 14.26 -4.42
C SER A 53 -5.17 12.76 -4.61
N THR A 54 -4.05 12.03 -4.72
CA THR A 54 -4.07 10.56 -4.79
C THR A 54 -3.91 9.88 -3.43
N ILE A 55 -3.95 10.65 -2.33
CA ILE A 55 -3.93 10.11 -0.97
C ILE A 55 -5.25 9.38 -0.70
N GLU A 56 -5.17 8.14 -0.23
CA GLU A 56 -6.34 7.29 0.07
C GLU A 56 -7.26 7.10 -1.15
N MET A 57 -6.69 7.17 -2.35
CA MET A 57 -7.45 7.11 -3.60
C MET A 57 -8.07 5.72 -3.79
N ARG A 58 -9.37 5.71 -4.08
CA ARG A 58 -10.12 4.50 -4.44
C ARG A 58 -10.21 4.38 -5.94
N PHE A 59 -10.19 3.13 -6.41
CA PHE A 59 -10.48 2.82 -7.80
C PHE A 59 -11.46 1.65 -7.90
N GLU A 60 -12.21 1.64 -8.98
CA GLU A 60 -13.02 0.51 -9.41
C GLU A 60 -12.96 0.46 -10.93
N VAL A 61 -12.52 -0.65 -11.48
CA VAL A 61 -12.35 -0.85 -12.92
C VAL A 61 -13.09 -2.11 -13.38
N SER A 62 -13.71 -2.05 -14.57
CA SER A 62 -14.31 -3.24 -15.18
C SER A 62 -13.22 -4.18 -15.69
N LEU A 63 -13.48 -5.48 -15.60
CA LEU A 63 -12.65 -6.54 -16.17
C LEU A 63 -13.16 -7.01 -17.54
N ASP A 64 -14.12 -6.31 -18.17
CA ASP A 64 -14.74 -6.73 -19.44
C ASP A 64 -13.72 -6.90 -20.58
N SER A 65 -12.59 -6.17 -20.53
CA SER A 65 -11.51 -6.34 -21.51
C SER A 65 -10.81 -7.69 -21.43
N LEU A 66 -10.78 -8.29 -20.24
CA LEU A 66 -10.17 -9.60 -19.97
C LEU A 66 -11.20 -10.71 -19.92
N LEU A 67 -12.39 -10.44 -19.39
CA LEU A 67 -13.48 -11.37 -19.13
C LEU A 67 -14.78 -10.83 -19.76
N PRO A 68 -14.93 -10.93 -21.09
CA PRO A 68 -16.08 -10.36 -21.80
C PRO A 68 -17.42 -10.96 -21.33
N LYS A 69 -18.44 -10.10 -21.25
CA LYS A 69 -19.82 -10.46 -20.84
C LYS A 69 -19.94 -10.86 -19.36
N THR A 70 -19.07 -10.35 -18.53
CA THR A 70 -19.16 -10.48 -17.08
C THR A 70 -19.27 -9.09 -16.46
N ASP A 71 -19.87 -8.99 -15.28
CA ASP A 71 -19.91 -7.74 -14.52
C ASP A 71 -18.78 -7.68 -13.49
N TYR A 72 -17.69 -8.41 -13.72
CA TYR A 72 -16.58 -8.42 -12.78
C TYR A 72 -15.86 -7.07 -12.70
N ARG A 73 -15.59 -6.66 -11.50
CA ARG A 73 -14.90 -5.42 -11.20
C ARG A 73 -13.74 -5.66 -10.27
N LEU A 74 -12.62 -5.00 -10.55
CA LEU A 74 -11.49 -4.93 -9.63
C LEU A 74 -11.56 -3.59 -8.91
N SER A 75 -11.72 -3.64 -7.59
CA SER A 75 -11.73 -2.45 -6.75
C SER A 75 -10.60 -2.49 -5.73
N GLY A 76 -10.11 -1.32 -5.37
CA GLY A 76 -9.05 -1.18 -4.39
C GLY A 76 -8.91 0.24 -3.88
N LYS A 77 -7.98 0.39 -2.94
CA LYS A 77 -7.63 1.66 -2.35
C LYS A 77 -6.13 1.69 -2.13
N VAL A 78 -5.47 2.69 -2.67
CA VAL A 78 -4.04 2.91 -2.45
C VAL A 78 -3.81 3.95 -1.37
N ASP A 79 -2.74 3.83 -0.61
CA ASP A 79 -2.39 4.85 0.37
C ASP A 79 -2.05 6.16 -0.33
N LYS A 80 -1.17 6.13 -1.34
CA LYS A 80 -0.93 7.27 -2.23
C LYS A 80 -0.12 6.89 -3.47
N LEU A 81 -0.13 7.77 -4.48
CA LEU A 81 0.85 7.76 -5.57
C LEU A 81 1.91 8.83 -5.29
N VAL A 82 3.17 8.51 -5.61
CA VAL A 82 4.30 9.41 -5.39
C VAL A 82 5.18 9.51 -6.62
N SER A 83 5.66 10.73 -6.88
CA SER A 83 6.74 10.99 -7.83
C SER A 83 8.08 10.88 -7.14
N THR A 84 9.03 10.22 -7.78
CA THR A 84 10.41 10.08 -7.33
C THR A 84 11.35 10.44 -8.48
N LEU A 85 12.64 10.54 -8.24
CA LEU A 85 13.63 10.83 -9.27
C LEU A 85 13.62 9.82 -10.45
N ASP A 86 13.22 8.59 -10.18
CA ASP A 86 13.19 7.52 -11.19
C ASP A 86 11.77 7.22 -11.72
N GLY A 87 10.76 8.02 -11.37
CA GLY A 87 9.42 7.92 -11.93
C GLY A 87 8.28 7.83 -10.91
N LEU A 88 7.11 7.40 -11.38
CA LEU A 88 5.88 7.33 -10.61
C LEU A 88 5.71 5.96 -9.96
N TRP A 89 5.30 5.94 -8.68
CA TRP A 89 5.17 4.73 -7.88
C TRP A 89 3.88 4.73 -7.06
N VAL A 90 3.33 3.56 -6.79
CA VAL A 90 2.38 3.38 -5.68
C VAL A 90 3.19 3.32 -4.39
N LEU A 91 2.78 4.05 -3.35
CA LEU A 91 3.36 3.90 -2.01
C LEU A 91 2.30 3.28 -1.09
N ASP A 92 2.69 2.24 -0.37
CA ASP A 92 1.82 1.50 0.54
C ASP A 92 2.53 1.27 1.88
N ARG A 93 1.90 1.72 2.98
CA ARG A 93 2.47 1.64 4.32
C ARG A 93 2.17 0.32 4.98
N LYS A 94 3.20 -0.32 5.49
CA LYS A 94 3.09 -1.59 6.19
C LYS A 94 3.74 -1.50 7.57
N SER A 95 2.95 -1.69 8.62
CA SER A 95 3.46 -1.69 9.99
C SER A 95 3.75 -3.10 10.49
N THR A 96 4.83 -3.23 11.23
CA THR A 96 5.23 -4.50 11.86
C THR A 96 5.86 -4.25 13.24
N LYS A 97 5.81 -5.24 14.11
CA LYS A 97 6.60 -5.27 15.35
C LYS A 97 7.90 -6.05 15.20
N GLN A 98 8.05 -6.78 14.11
CA GLN A 98 9.26 -7.52 13.77
C GLN A 98 10.23 -6.62 12.99
N SER A 99 11.50 -7.03 12.87
CA SER A 99 12.50 -6.23 12.16
C SER A 99 12.16 -6.06 10.68
N LEU A 100 12.42 -4.86 10.16
CA LEU A 100 12.42 -4.61 8.73
C LEU A 100 13.70 -5.24 8.14
N GLY A 101 13.54 -6.33 7.43
CA GLY A 101 14.62 -7.07 6.80
C GLY A 101 14.16 -7.69 5.47
N PRO A 102 15.05 -8.35 4.73
CA PRO A 102 14.71 -8.95 3.44
C PRO A 102 13.42 -9.75 3.46
N TRP A 103 13.26 -10.64 4.43
CA TRP A 103 12.07 -11.48 4.58
C TRP A 103 10.76 -10.69 4.73
N PHE A 104 10.80 -9.49 5.34
CA PHE A 104 9.62 -8.63 5.46
C PHE A 104 9.17 -8.13 4.09
N TYR A 105 10.10 -7.69 3.27
CA TYR A 105 9.82 -7.18 1.93
C TYR A 105 9.55 -8.29 0.92
N ASP A 106 10.24 -9.44 1.04
CA ASP A 106 10.07 -10.60 0.17
C ASP A 106 8.65 -11.18 0.28
N TYR A 107 8.00 -11.00 1.44
CA TYR A 107 6.59 -11.35 1.60
C TYR A 107 5.67 -10.57 0.64
N TYR A 108 6.04 -9.36 0.27
CA TYR A 108 5.26 -8.53 -0.66
C TYR A 108 5.71 -8.68 -2.11
N ASP A 109 6.85 -9.30 -2.41
CA ASP A 109 7.43 -9.42 -3.74
C ASP A 109 7.20 -10.82 -4.36
N PRO A 110 6.47 -10.93 -5.46
CA PRO A 110 5.50 -10.03 -6.07
C PRO A 110 4.06 -10.40 -5.70
N GLY A 111 3.59 -9.89 -4.62
CA GLY A 111 2.25 -10.16 -4.14
C GLY A 111 1.16 -9.71 -5.10
N VAL A 112 0.02 -10.41 -5.07
CA VAL A 112 -1.17 -10.10 -5.89
C VAL A 112 -1.60 -8.64 -5.75
N GLN A 113 -1.48 -8.05 -4.56
CA GLN A 113 -1.82 -6.65 -4.31
C GLN A 113 -0.96 -5.70 -5.17
N ILE A 114 0.36 -5.93 -5.23
CA ILE A 114 1.28 -5.10 -6.01
C ILE A 114 0.95 -5.20 -7.49
N LEU A 115 0.77 -6.43 -7.99
CA LEU A 115 0.42 -6.68 -9.39
C LEU A 115 -0.92 -6.03 -9.75
N ALA A 116 -1.95 -6.17 -8.91
CA ALA A 116 -3.27 -5.59 -9.13
C ALA A 116 -3.21 -4.05 -9.21
N TYR A 117 -2.52 -3.40 -8.28
CA TYR A 117 -2.42 -1.94 -8.28
C TYR A 117 -1.63 -1.43 -9.48
N VAL A 118 -0.45 -1.99 -9.75
CA VAL A 118 0.36 -1.59 -10.89
C VAL A 118 -0.37 -1.85 -12.21
N TRP A 119 -1.08 -2.97 -12.33
CA TRP A 119 -1.87 -3.32 -13.49
C TRP A 119 -2.98 -2.28 -13.74
N VAL A 120 -3.78 -1.95 -12.73
CA VAL A 120 -4.85 -0.96 -12.86
C VAL A 120 -4.29 0.38 -13.31
N PHE A 121 -3.28 0.89 -12.63
CA PHE A 121 -2.73 2.20 -12.96
C PHE A 121 -2.03 2.23 -14.30
N ARG A 122 -1.27 1.18 -14.66
CA ARG A 122 -0.50 1.17 -15.91
C ARG A 122 -1.36 0.78 -17.12
N ARG A 123 -2.14 -0.31 -17.03
CA ARG A 123 -2.87 -0.88 -18.19
C ARG A 123 -4.25 -0.25 -18.39
N ILE A 124 -4.93 0.14 -17.32
CA ILE A 124 -6.29 0.68 -17.41
C ILE A 124 -6.27 2.21 -17.41
N LEU A 125 -5.53 2.82 -16.49
CA LEU A 125 -5.50 4.28 -16.33
C LEU A 125 -4.38 4.96 -17.13
N GLY A 126 -3.50 4.21 -17.77
CA GLY A 126 -2.43 4.75 -18.63
C GLY A 126 -1.33 5.52 -17.89
N LEU A 127 -1.23 5.38 -16.56
CA LEU A 127 -0.20 6.04 -15.78
C LEU A 127 1.11 5.22 -15.81
N PRO A 128 2.29 5.84 -15.99
CA PRO A 128 3.56 5.13 -16.12
C PRO A 128 4.11 4.67 -14.77
N ILE A 129 3.29 3.96 -13.98
CA ILE A 129 3.67 3.43 -12.67
C ILE A 129 4.77 2.38 -12.84
N ARG A 130 5.89 2.51 -12.11
CA ARG A 130 7.01 1.58 -12.17
C ARG A 130 6.84 0.34 -11.30
N GLY A 131 6.10 0.48 -10.22
CA GLY A 131 5.92 -0.57 -9.23
C GLY A 131 5.35 -0.01 -7.95
N MET A 132 5.67 -0.65 -6.83
CA MET A 132 5.23 -0.24 -5.50
C MET A 132 6.42 0.03 -4.58
N ILE A 133 6.30 1.05 -3.76
CA ILE A 133 7.17 1.32 -2.62
C ILE A 133 6.47 0.78 -1.38
N ILE A 134 7.07 -0.20 -0.75
CA ILE A 134 6.65 -0.63 0.59
C ILE A 134 7.31 0.29 1.61
N ASP A 135 6.49 1.09 2.28
CA ASP A 135 6.90 2.01 3.33
C ASP A 135 6.77 1.31 4.69
N GLY A 136 7.85 0.64 5.09
CA GLY A 136 7.92 -0.20 6.28
C GLY A 136 8.05 0.62 7.55
N ILE A 137 7.15 0.40 8.51
CA ILE A 137 7.15 1.03 9.83
C ILE A 137 7.28 -0.06 10.88
N GLN A 138 8.47 -0.19 11.46
CA GLN A 138 8.67 -1.04 12.63
C GLN A 138 8.34 -0.25 13.89
N ALA A 139 7.27 -0.65 14.59
CA ALA A 139 6.91 -0.09 15.89
C ALA A 139 7.13 -1.15 16.96
N ALA A 140 8.17 -0.98 17.78
CA ALA A 140 8.53 -1.90 18.85
C ALA A 140 8.57 -1.17 20.21
N VAL A 141 8.62 -1.93 21.29
CA VAL A 141 8.78 -1.35 22.62
C VAL A 141 10.16 -0.70 22.73
N GLY A 142 10.16 0.63 22.91
CA GLY A 142 11.39 1.42 23.12
C GLY A 142 12.06 1.97 21.86
N PHE A 143 11.72 1.51 20.65
CA PHE A 143 12.28 2.05 19.43
C PHE A 143 11.33 1.93 18.23
N ASN A 144 11.59 2.73 17.20
CA ASN A 144 10.96 2.59 15.88
C ASN A 144 12.06 2.55 14.81
N ARG A 145 11.73 1.97 13.65
CA ARG A 145 12.58 1.98 12.46
C ARG A 145 11.68 2.19 11.25
N PHE A 146 12.18 2.95 10.28
CA PHE A 146 11.49 3.25 9.02
C PHE A 146 12.41 2.86 7.88
N GLU A 147 11.86 2.20 6.88
CA GLU A 147 12.63 1.81 5.70
C GLU A 147 11.68 1.68 4.52
N ARG A 148 12.08 2.20 3.36
CA ARG A 148 11.32 2.11 2.13
C ARG A 148 12.03 1.24 1.11
N LYS A 149 11.33 0.25 0.57
CA LYS A 149 11.84 -0.62 -0.48
C LYS A 149 10.99 -0.50 -1.73
N LYS A 150 11.65 -0.24 -2.87
CA LYS A 150 11.02 -0.24 -4.19
C LYS A 150 10.95 -1.66 -4.74
N ILE A 151 9.76 -2.07 -5.19
CA ILE A 151 9.49 -3.33 -5.87
C ILE A 151 9.01 -2.98 -7.26
N ALA A 152 9.89 -3.12 -8.25
CA ALA A 152 9.58 -2.85 -9.64
C ALA A 152 8.75 -4.00 -10.25
N VAL A 153 7.83 -3.65 -11.13
CA VAL A 153 7.00 -4.61 -11.85
C VAL A 153 7.25 -4.48 -13.35
N SER A 154 7.67 -5.56 -13.98
CA SER A 154 7.84 -5.61 -15.44
C SER A 154 6.51 -5.83 -16.17
N ASP A 155 6.49 -5.56 -17.47
CA ASP A 155 5.30 -5.81 -18.29
C ASP A 155 5.00 -7.29 -18.42
N GLU A 156 6.01 -8.16 -18.47
CA GLU A 156 5.85 -9.62 -18.50
C GLU A 156 5.11 -10.13 -17.23
N ARG A 157 5.40 -9.53 -16.07
CA ARG A 157 4.68 -9.85 -14.83
C ARG A 157 3.22 -9.41 -14.86
N LEU A 158 2.92 -8.29 -15.51
CA LEU A 158 1.53 -7.85 -15.70
C LEU A 158 0.79 -8.76 -16.68
N ASP A 159 1.45 -9.23 -17.75
CA ASP A 159 0.87 -10.19 -18.69
C ASP A 159 0.60 -11.56 -18.01
N GLU A 160 1.46 -11.98 -17.08
CA GLU A 160 1.21 -13.16 -16.25
C GLU A 160 0.03 -12.94 -15.30
N PHE A 161 -0.08 -11.77 -14.72
CA PHE A 161 -1.20 -11.41 -13.85
C PHE A 161 -2.53 -11.38 -14.61
N GLU A 162 -2.58 -10.87 -15.83
CA GLU A 162 -3.77 -10.93 -16.68
C GLU A 162 -4.20 -12.40 -16.96
N ARG A 163 -3.24 -13.26 -17.31
CA ARG A 163 -3.52 -14.71 -17.48
C ARG A 163 -4.05 -15.36 -16.20
N PHE A 164 -3.50 -14.96 -15.05
CA PHE A 164 -3.97 -15.40 -13.75
C PHE A 164 -5.44 -14.98 -13.51
N LEU A 165 -5.80 -13.72 -13.76
CA LEU A 165 -7.17 -13.24 -13.61
C LEU A 165 -8.14 -14.02 -14.51
N VAL A 166 -7.80 -14.17 -15.79
CA VAL A 166 -8.63 -14.90 -16.78
C VAL A 166 -8.83 -16.35 -16.39
N TYR A 167 -7.83 -16.97 -15.80
CA TYR A 167 -7.91 -18.39 -15.41
C TYR A 167 -8.67 -18.61 -14.09
N TYR A 168 -8.38 -17.83 -13.05
CA TYR A 168 -8.89 -18.11 -11.71
C TYR A 168 -10.26 -17.50 -11.39
N ILE A 169 -10.57 -16.31 -11.93
CA ILE A 169 -11.85 -15.66 -11.61
C ILE A 169 -13.06 -16.53 -11.98
N PRO A 170 -13.15 -17.12 -13.20
CA PRO A 170 -14.28 -17.95 -13.55
C PRO A 170 -14.39 -19.24 -12.72
N GLN A 171 -13.28 -19.73 -12.18
CA GLN A 171 -13.29 -20.93 -11.34
C GLN A 171 -13.78 -20.68 -9.92
N ALA A 172 -13.69 -19.44 -9.45
CA ALA A 172 -14.18 -19.09 -8.12
C ALA A 172 -15.72 -19.07 -8.01
N GLU A 173 -16.44 -19.14 -9.14
CA GLU A 173 -17.91 -19.19 -9.18
C GLU A 173 -18.48 -20.62 -9.24
N THR A 174 -17.65 -21.63 -9.42
CA THR A 174 -18.05 -23.04 -9.48
C THR A 174 -17.87 -23.75 -8.16
#